data_a72cc7ad746c07d6a0f6427c4b5e9aaf
#
_entry.id   a72cc7ad746c07d6a0f6427c4b5e9aaf
#
_cell.length_a   1.000
_cell.length_b   1.000
_cell.length_c   1.000
_cell.angle_alpha   90.00
_cell.angle_beta   90.00
_cell.angle_gamma   90.00
#
_symmetry.space_group_name_H-M   'P 1'
#
loop_
_entity.id
_entity.type
_entity.pdbx_description
1 polymer ?
#
loop_
_entity_poly.entity_id
_entity_poly.type
_entity_poly.pdbx_seq_one_letter_code
_entity_poly.pdbx_strand_id
1 'polypeptide(L)'
;METRQGAGQSKAPRRSGSTRPSRGGQLVIGRLTEHGRAHYQFRSGEDLSYYLKLLTSQGERVLWGKDLERALAAGETKPKVGDLVGARRVARRAVTITARKRDAEGRILRQEEHHAHRTRWVVEKVKFFAERARLARQLREEQLDLRESVRAHPELKSAFLSIRAAEAFADQRIADPKDRERFLELVRGAMAGSIRKGAPLPSVRIRDSRVRGESAALKEPPTKREEPTR
;
A
#
# COMPACT_ATOMS: atom_id res chain seq x y z
N MET A 1 45.71 6.39 57.05
CA MET A 1 45.95 6.65 55.60
C MET A 1 45.02 5.71 54.81
N GLU A 2 43.83 6.21 54.43
CA GLU A 2 42.81 5.47 53.71
C GLU A 2 42.94 5.75 52.21
N THR A 3 43.17 4.72 51.44
CA THR A 3 43.17 4.79 49.98
C THR A 3 41.77 4.39 49.47
N ARG A 4 41.01 5.39 49.00
CA ARG A 4 39.74 5.19 48.30
C ARG A 4 40.01 4.69 46.91
N GLN A 5 39.52 3.49 46.62
CA GLN A 5 39.42 2.92 45.25
C GLN A 5 38.17 3.49 44.55
N GLY A 6 38.42 4.23 43.45
CA GLY A 6 37.37 4.74 42.58
C GLY A 6 36.79 3.63 41.69
N ALA A 7 35.49 3.38 41.84
CA ALA A 7 34.72 2.50 40.99
C ALA A 7 34.50 3.15 39.62
N GLY A 8 35.09 2.60 38.57
CA GLY A 8 34.85 2.97 37.18
C GLY A 8 33.45 2.55 36.73
N GLN A 9 32.57 3.53 36.55
CA GLN A 9 31.25 3.32 35.91
C GLN A 9 31.45 3.09 34.40
N SER A 10 31.27 1.88 33.95
CA SER A 10 31.17 1.52 32.53
C SER A 10 29.88 2.07 31.95
N LYS A 11 30.02 3.09 31.09
CA LYS A 11 28.97 3.75 30.38
C LYS A 11 28.41 2.80 29.31
N ALA A 12 27.21 2.26 29.54
CA ALA A 12 26.48 1.41 28.57
C ALA A 12 26.29 2.17 27.25
N PRO A 13 26.36 1.50 26.09
CA PRO A 13 26.19 2.14 24.80
C PRO A 13 24.76 2.69 24.67
N ARG A 14 24.66 3.99 24.34
CA ARG A 14 23.41 4.67 24.08
C ARG A 14 22.67 3.95 22.95
N ARG A 15 21.48 3.42 23.25
CA ARG A 15 20.54 2.90 22.27
C ARG A 15 20.20 4.01 21.26
N SER A 16 20.77 3.92 20.09
CA SER A 16 20.47 4.82 18.99
C SER A 16 19.07 4.57 18.46
N GLY A 17 18.23 5.62 18.53
CA GLY A 17 17.23 5.88 17.52
C GLY A 17 15.98 5.01 17.52
N SER A 18 15.05 5.30 18.44
CA SER A 18 13.61 5.10 18.20
C SER A 18 13.20 5.87 16.94
N THR A 19 13.19 5.22 15.79
CA THR A 19 12.63 5.77 14.56
C THR A 19 11.12 5.84 14.71
N ARG A 20 10.56 7.04 14.97
CA ARG A 20 9.13 7.33 14.86
C ARG A 20 8.63 6.80 13.50
N PRO A 21 7.51 6.07 13.44
CA PRO A 21 6.94 5.64 12.17
C PRO A 21 6.53 6.87 11.37
N SER A 22 7.24 7.15 10.28
CA SER A 22 6.90 8.25 9.38
C SER A 22 5.51 8.02 8.78
N ARG A 23 4.62 9.01 8.95
CA ARG A 23 3.33 9.08 8.27
C ARG A 23 3.58 9.20 6.75
N GLY A 24 3.29 8.11 6.01
CA GLY A 24 3.54 8.03 4.57
C GLY A 24 4.95 7.51 4.28
N GLY A 25 5.03 6.32 3.69
CA GLY A 25 6.26 5.57 3.53
C GLY A 25 7.35 6.37 2.80
N GLN A 26 8.36 6.80 3.54
CA GLN A 26 9.57 7.38 2.99
C GLN A 26 10.23 6.36 2.06
N LEU A 27 10.69 6.79 0.89
CA LEU A 27 11.47 5.95 -0.01
C LEU A 27 12.87 5.75 0.60
N VAL A 28 13.22 4.49 0.86
CA VAL A 28 14.56 4.11 1.30
C VAL A 28 15.31 3.65 0.06
N ILE A 29 16.42 4.30 -0.27
CA ILE A 29 17.27 3.97 -1.42
C ILE A 29 18.57 3.37 -0.90
N GLY A 30 19.00 2.25 -1.51
CA GLY A 30 20.28 1.61 -1.20
C GLY A 30 20.57 0.46 -2.16
N ARG A 31 21.81 0.00 -2.15
CA ARG A 31 22.19 -1.23 -2.84
C ARG A 31 21.67 -2.43 -2.05
N LEU A 32 20.89 -3.29 -2.71
CA LEU A 32 20.40 -4.52 -2.10
C LEU A 32 21.58 -5.48 -1.90
N THR A 33 21.95 -5.74 -0.66
CA THR A 33 23.08 -6.63 -0.31
C THR A 33 22.61 -8.01 0.03
N GLU A 34 21.44 -8.14 0.67
CA GLU A 34 20.91 -9.41 1.13
C GLU A 34 19.41 -9.33 1.32
N HIS A 35 18.70 -10.43 1.18
CA HIS A 35 17.29 -10.56 1.54
C HIS A 35 16.95 -12.01 1.89
N GLY A 36 15.92 -12.22 2.68
CA GLY A 36 15.50 -13.57 3.06
C GLY A 36 14.43 -13.60 4.13
N ARG A 37 14.10 -14.83 4.54
CA ARG A 37 13.22 -15.09 5.67
C ARG A 37 14.07 -15.32 6.93
N ALA A 38 13.71 -14.64 8.02
CA ALA A 38 14.33 -14.83 9.32
C ALA A 38 13.36 -14.44 10.43
N HIS A 39 13.65 -14.81 11.66
CA HIS A 39 12.94 -14.29 12.81
C HIS A 39 13.13 -12.77 12.90
N TYR A 40 12.05 -12.05 13.27
CA TYR A 40 12.07 -10.60 13.31
C TYR A 40 13.24 -10.07 14.14
N GLN A 41 14.00 -9.13 13.55
CA GLN A 41 15.24 -8.61 14.13
C GLN A 41 16.30 -9.67 14.45
N PHE A 42 16.26 -10.82 13.76
CA PHE A 42 17.17 -11.96 13.97
C PHE A 42 17.12 -12.55 15.39
N ARG A 43 15.96 -12.44 16.07
CA ARG A 43 15.75 -12.97 17.43
C ARG A 43 14.95 -14.26 17.35
N SER A 44 15.47 -15.35 17.91
CA SER A 44 14.88 -16.69 17.82
C SER A 44 13.49 -16.85 18.44
N GLY A 45 13.08 -15.95 19.34
CA GLY A 45 11.73 -15.95 19.94
C GLY A 45 10.67 -15.15 19.19
N GLU A 46 11.04 -14.46 18.12
CA GLU A 46 10.13 -13.61 17.36
C GLU A 46 9.49 -14.35 16.16
N ASP A 47 8.40 -13.82 15.65
CA ASP A 47 7.73 -14.33 14.45
C ASP A 47 8.64 -14.31 13.21
N LEU A 48 8.47 -15.31 12.34
CA LEU A 48 9.07 -15.30 11.01
C LEU A 48 8.59 -14.11 10.19
N SER A 49 9.54 -13.39 9.61
CA SER A 49 9.31 -12.23 8.75
C SER A 49 10.27 -12.27 7.56
N TYR A 50 10.10 -11.35 6.62
CA TYR A 50 11.04 -11.18 5.53
C TYR A 50 11.84 -9.90 5.74
N TYR A 51 13.12 -9.91 5.35
CA TYR A 51 13.98 -8.74 5.47
C TYR A 51 14.67 -8.40 4.15
N LEU A 52 15.04 -7.13 4.02
CA LEU A 52 15.94 -6.60 2.99
C LEU A 52 17.05 -5.83 3.69
N LYS A 53 18.30 -6.15 3.40
CA LYS A 53 19.48 -5.36 3.79
C LYS A 53 19.85 -4.43 2.64
N LEU A 54 19.91 -3.14 2.92
CA LEU A 54 20.23 -2.11 1.97
C LEU A 54 21.45 -1.32 2.45
N LEU A 55 22.48 -1.26 1.63
CA LEU A 55 23.59 -0.34 1.86
C LEU A 55 23.20 1.04 1.32
N THR A 56 22.88 1.93 2.24
CA THR A 56 22.47 3.33 1.94
C THR A 56 23.64 4.29 2.09
N SER A 57 23.48 5.55 1.69
CA SER A 57 24.47 6.62 1.96
C SER A 57 24.74 6.88 3.46
N GLN A 58 23.87 6.40 4.35
CA GLN A 58 23.98 6.52 5.80
C GLN A 58 24.42 5.21 6.49
N GLY A 59 24.89 4.23 5.71
CA GLY A 59 25.25 2.92 6.20
C GLY A 59 24.21 1.83 5.91
N GLU A 60 24.42 0.66 6.48
CA GLU A 60 23.52 -0.47 6.32
C GLU A 60 22.18 -0.23 7.02
N ARG A 61 21.10 -0.57 6.33
CA ARG A 61 19.74 -0.48 6.84
C ARG A 61 18.97 -1.76 6.56
N VAL A 62 18.37 -2.33 7.60
CA VAL A 62 17.53 -3.54 7.48
C VAL A 62 16.06 -3.14 7.53
N LEU A 63 15.32 -3.51 6.48
CA LEU A 63 13.88 -3.33 6.39
C LEU A 63 13.20 -4.66 6.67
N TRP A 64 12.12 -4.64 7.48
CA TRP A 64 11.36 -5.80 7.88
C TRP A 64 9.90 -5.70 7.45
N GLY A 65 9.34 -6.82 6.97
CA GLY A 65 7.92 -6.90 6.65
C GLY A 65 7.53 -8.17 5.92
N LYS A 66 6.46 -8.83 6.36
CA LYS A 66 5.92 -10.07 5.75
C LYS A 66 5.56 -9.90 4.25
N ASP A 67 5.34 -8.66 3.76
CA ASP A 67 5.01 -8.37 2.36
C ASP A 67 6.25 -8.09 1.47
N LEU A 68 7.44 -7.96 2.05
CA LEU A 68 8.66 -7.63 1.29
C LEU A 68 9.03 -8.73 0.27
N GLU A 69 8.82 -10.00 0.62
CA GLU A 69 9.03 -11.11 -0.30
C GLU A 69 8.19 -10.98 -1.57
N ARG A 70 6.88 -10.76 -1.38
CA ARG A 70 5.99 -10.52 -2.51
C ARG A 70 6.39 -9.27 -3.30
N ALA A 71 6.75 -8.18 -2.59
CA ALA A 71 7.13 -6.93 -3.24
C ALA A 71 8.38 -7.09 -4.10
N LEU A 72 9.36 -7.86 -3.65
CA LEU A 72 10.57 -8.14 -4.41
C LEU A 72 10.28 -9.05 -5.61
N ALA A 73 9.51 -10.13 -5.41
CA ALA A 73 9.18 -11.09 -6.47
C ALA A 73 8.25 -10.49 -7.55
N ALA A 74 7.30 -9.62 -7.13
CA ALA A 74 6.36 -8.96 -8.03
C ALA A 74 6.88 -7.63 -8.60
N GLY A 75 8.12 -7.24 -8.28
CA GLY A 75 8.74 -6.03 -8.80
C GLY A 75 8.82 -6.05 -10.32
N GLU A 76 8.34 -4.97 -10.97
CA GLU A 76 8.35 -4.80 -12.43
C GLU A 76 9.78 -4.84 -12.98
N THR A 77 10.71 -4.18 -12.26
CA THR A 77 12.13 -4.11 -12.64
C THR A 77 12.95 -5.34 -12.20
N LYS A 78 12.31 -6.32 -11.55
CA LYS A 78 12.93 -7.55 -11.05
C LYS A 78 14.26 -7.30 -10.34
N PRO A 79 14.24 -6.59 -9.20
CA PRO A 79 15.45 -6.26 -8.47
C PRO A 79 16.19 -7.53 -8.01
N LYS A 80 17.52 -7.49 -8.05
CA LYS A 80 18.40 -8.58 -7.60
C LYS A 80 19.42 -8.02 -6.61
N VAL A 81 20.05 -8.92 -5.85
CA VAL A 81 21.20 -8.56 -5.01
C VAL A 81 22.27 -7.90 -5.88
N GLY A 82 22.83 -6.79 -5.40
CA GLY A 82 23.76 -5.92 -6.12
C GLY A 82 23.11 -4.70 -6.80
N ASP A 83 21.79 -4.72 -7.07
CA ASP A 83 21.09 -3.60 -7.68
C ASP A 83 20.90 -2.41 -6.72
N LEU A 84 20.88 -1.20 -7.28
CA LEU A 84 20.46 -0.01 -6.56
C LEU A 84 18.93 0.06 -6.58
N VAL A 85 18.31 -0.16 -5.42
CA VAL A 85 16.87 -0.27 -5.27
C VAL A 85 16.30 0.80 -4.37
N GLY A 86 15.01 1.06 -4.57
CA GLY A 86 14.18 1.83 -3.65
C GLY A 86 13.12 0.92 -3.02
N ALA A 87 12.92 1.05 -1.72
CA ALA A 87 11.86 0.37 -1.00
C ALA A 87 10.95 1.38 -0.32
N ARG A 88 9.63 1.25 -0.49
CA ARG A 88 8.62 2.18 0.05
C ARG A 88 7.40 1.44 0.58
N ARG A 89 6.88 1.89 1.71
CA ARG A 89 5.55 1.49 2.19
C ARG A 89 4.49 2.31 1.45
N VAL A 90 3.56 1.65 0.75
CA VAL A 90 2.58 2.34 -0.09
C VAL A 90 1.17 2.31 0.47
N ALA A 91 0.85 1.32 1.30
CA ALA A 91 -0.47 1.19 1.92
C ALA A 91 -0.40 0.39 3.23
N ARG A 92 -1.42 0.57 4.07
CA ARG A 92 -1.77 -0.34 5.17
C ARG A 92 -3.14 -0.92 4.86
N ARG A 93 -3.24 -2.23 4.74
CA ARG A 93 -4.51 -2.92 4.52
C ARG A 93 -4.95 -3.58 5.81
N ALA A 94 -6.19 -3.32 6.23
CA ALA A 94 -6.80 -4.09 7.29
C ALA A 94 -6.93 -5.56 6.85
N VAL A 95 -6.55 -6.48 7.71
CA VAL A 95 -6.67 -7.93 7.49
C VAL A 95 -7.22 -8.55 8.77
N THR A 96 -8.14 -9.47 8.62
CA THR A 96 -8.58 -10.31 9.73
C THR A 96 -7.66 -11.53 9.81
N ILE A 97 -7.04 -11.73 10.96
CA ILE A 97 -6.17 -12.87 11.23
C ILE A 97 -6.92 -13.78 12.19
N THR A 98 -7.13 -15.02 11.79
CA THR A 98 -7.71 -16.03 12.65
C THR A 98 -6.60 -16.71 13.45
N ALA A 99 -6.50 -16.40 14.74
CA ALA A 99 -5.62 -17.08 15.66
C ALA A 99 -6.32 -18.34 16.18
N ARG A 100 -5.64 -19.49 16.08
CA ARG A 100 -6.13 -20.76 16.58
C ARG A 100 -5.33 -21.14 17.81
N LYS A 101 -5.97 -21.10 18.98
CA LYS A 101 -5.38 -21.62 20.22
C LYS A 101 -5.55 -23.12 20.23
N ARG A 102 -4.45 -23.86 20.40
CA ARG A 102 -4.46 -25.34 20.47
C ARG A 102 -4.14 -25.80 21.88
N ASP A 103 -4.67 -26.97 22.26
CA ASP A 103 -4.27 -27.67 23.46
C ASP A 103 -2.92 -28.41 23.28
N ALA A 104 -2.47 -29.11 24.33
CA ALA A 104 -1.24 -29.89 24.28
C ALA A 104 -1.32 -31.06 23.28
N GLU A 105 -2.53 -31.52 22.94
CA GLU A 105 -2.81 -32.57 21.95
C GLU A 105 -3.00 -32.05 20.53
N GLY A 106 -2.84 -30.72 20.34
CA GLY A 106 -2.96 -30.08 19.02
C GLY A 106 -4.39 -29.79 18.54
N ARG A 107 -5.43 -30.04 19.34
CA ARG A 107 -6.83 -29.75 19.03
C ARG A 107 -7.09 -28.26 19.16
N ILE A 108 -7.94 -27.71 18.27
CA ILE A 108 -8.29 -26.30 18.29
C ILE A 108 -9.29 -26.04 19.42
N LEU A 109 -8.82 -25.41 20.50
CA LEU A 109 -9.66 -25.03 21.65
C LEU A 109 -10.51 -23.79 21.35
N ARG A 110 -9.93 -22.82 20.67
CA ARG A 110 -10.57 -21.53 20.38
C ARG A 110 -10.04 -20.93 19.09
N GLN A 111 -10.93 -20.30 18.37
CA GLN A 111 -10.61 -19.54 17.18
C GLN A 111 -11.00 -18.08 17.46
N GLU A 112 -10.01 -17.20 17.42
CA GLU A 112 -10.20 -15.77 17.66
C GLU A 112 -9.85 -14.98 16.40
N GLU A 113 -10.72 -14.07 16.04
CA GLU A 113 -10.45 -13.14 14.93
C GLU A 113 -9.82 -11.86 15.47
N HIS A 114 -8.63 -11.56 14.99
CA HIS A 114 -7.91 -10.33 15.32
C HIS A 114 -7.84 -9.42 14.09
N HIS A 115 -8.27 -8.19 14.25
CA HIS A 115 -8.07 -7.16 13.23
C HIS A 115 -6.64 -6.65 13.28
N ALA A 116 -5.88 -6.92 12.24
CA ALA A 116 -4.50 -6.48 12.09
C ALA A 116 -4.32 -5.65 10.83
N HIS A 117 -3.18 -5.00 10.70
CA HIS A 117 -2.84 -4.24 9.51
C HIS A 117 -1.64 -4.85 8.82
N ARG A 118 -1.79 -5.20 7.55
CA ARG A 118 -0.66 -5.63 6.71
C ARG A 118 -0.14 -4.43 5.93
N THR A 119 1.12 -4.13 6.12
CA THR A 119 1.82 -3.10 5.34
C THR A 119 2.10 -3.64 3.94
N ARG A 120 1.76 -2.87 2.91
CA ARG A 120 2.11 -3.17 1.52
C ARG A 120 3.36 -2.40 1.12
N TRP A 121 4.30 -3.12 0.54
CA TRP A 121 5.57 -2.58 0.07
C TRP A 121 5.63 -2.55 -1.46
N VAL A 122 6.44 -1.63 -1.97
CA VAL A 122 6.95 -1.61 -3.35
C VAL A 122 8.46 -1.59 -3.25
N VAL A 123 9.11 -2.52 -3.96
CA VAL A 123 10.56 -2.64 -4.05
C VAL A 123 10.91 -2.71 -5.52
N GLU A 124 11.62 -1.70 -6.02
CA GLU A 124 11.95 -1.55 -7.43
C GLU A 124 13.35 -0.94 -7.60
N LYS A 125 13.95 -1.06 -8.77
CA LYS A 125 15.17 -0.32 -9.09
C LYS A 125 14.90 1.19 -9.08
N VAL A 126 15.88 1.99 -8.70
CA VAL A 126 15.70 3.45 -8.51
C VAL A 126 15.17 4.14 -9.76
N LYS A 127 15.55 3.70 -10.96
CA LYS A 127 15.02 4.23 -12.24
C LYS A 127 13.49 4.23 -12.31
N PHE A 128 12.85 3.18 -11.81
CA PHE A 128 11.39 3.08 -11.72
C PHE A 128 10.77 4.26 -10.96
N PHE A 129 11.30 4.55 -9.78
CA PHE A 129 10.76 5.66 -8.97
C PHE A 129 11.01 7.02 -9.59
N ALA A 130 12.15 7.21 -10.27
CA ALA A 130 12.44 8.44 -11.00
C ALA A 130 11.46 8.65 -12.16
N GLU A 131 11.19 7.61 -12.93
CA GLU A 131 10.23 7.63 -14.02
C GLU A 131 8.80 7.88 -13.54
N ARG A 132 8.36 7.18 -12.49
CA ARG A 132 7.06 7.40 -11.85
C ARG A 132 6.91 8.82 -11.30
N ALA A 133 7.98 9.41 -10.78
CA ALA A 133 7.96 10.80 -10.32
C ALA A 133 7.80 11.78 -11.49
N ARG A 134 8.48 11.52 -12.63
CA ARG A 134 8.35 12.31 -13.86
C ARG A 134 6.91 12.26 -14.40
N LEU A 135 6.37 11.06 -14.59
CA LEU A 135 4.98 10.86 -15.08
C LEU A 135 3.95 11.52 -14.16
N ALA A 136 4.12 11.41 -12.84
CA ALA A 136 3.24 12.05 -11.88
C ALA A 136 3.28 13.58 -11.95
N ARG A 137 4.43 14.17 -12.27
CA ARG A 137 4.56 15.62 -12.49
C ARG A 137 3.84 16.02 -13.77
N GLN A 138 4.13 15.37 -14.88
CA GLN A 138 3.49 15.64 -16.16
C GLN A 138 1.96 15.52 -16.10
N LEU A 139 1.45 14.55 -15.34
CA LEU A 139 0.01 14.40 -15.13
C LEU A 139 -0.61 15.58 -14.38
N ARG A 140 0.07 16.14 -13.39
CA ARG A 140 -0.38 17.33 -12.67
C ARG A 140 -0.37 18.59 -13.50
N GLU A 141 0.65 18.72 -14.33
CA GLU A 141 0.86 19.87 -15.23
C GLU A 141 0.05 19.75 -16.52
N GLU A 142 -0.82 18.75 -16.65
CA GLU A 142 -1.64 18.46 -17.85
C GLU A 142 -0.85 18.27 -19.14
N GLN A 143 0.47 18.03 -19.01
CA GLN A 143 1.39 17.83 -20.12
C GLN A 143 1.49 16.39 -20.58
N LEU A 144 0.74 15.49 -19.95
CA LEU A 144 0.78 14.07 -20.24
C LEU A 144 -0.20 13.73 -21.37
N ASP A 145 0.31 13.32 -22.53
CA ASP A 145 -0.50 12.61 -23.50
C ASP A 145 -0.84 11.22 -22.93
N LEU A 146 -2.10 11.10 -22.51
CA LEU A 146 -2.59 9.92 -21.82
C LEU A 146 -2.64 8.70 -22.75
N ARG A 147 -2.84 8.88 -24.07
CA ARG A 147 -2.86 7.76 -25.02
C ARG A 147 -1.48 7.22 -25.28
N GLU A 148 -0.52 8.10 -25.51
CA GLU A 148 0.88 7.74 -25.71
C GLU A 148 1.44 7.12 -24.43
N SER A 149 1.14 7.71 -23.28
CA SER A 149 1.58 7.20 -21.97
C SER A 149 1.03 5.82 -21.65
N VAL A 150 -0.22 5.48 -22.04
CA VAL A 150 -0.75 4.13 -21.87
C VAL A 150 -0.07 3.12 -22.79
N ARG A 151 0.37 3.53 -23.98
CA ARG A 151 1.14 2.64 -24.88
C ARG A 151 2.51 2.32 -24.29
N ALA A 152 3.20 3.34 -23.74
CA ALA A 152 4.50 3.18 -23.10
C ALA A 152 4.41 2.49 -21.72
N HIS A 153 3.30 2.71 -21.00
CA HIS A 153 3.06 2.24 -19.63
C HIS A 153 1.65 1.64 -19.49
N PRO A 154 1.43 0.38 -19.96
CA PRO A 154 0.10 -0.26 -19.92
C PRO A 154 -0.52 -0.33 -18.53
N GLU A 155 0.31 -0.34 -17.48
CA GLU A 155 -0.12 -0.33 -16.08
C GLU A 155 -0.78 1.00 -15.67
N LEU A 156 -0.60 2.09 -16.42
CA LEU A 156 -1.28 3.38 -16.21
C LEU A 156 -2.70 3.41 -16.80
N LYS A 157 -3.12 2.37 -17.53
CA LYS A 157 -4.45 2.32 -18.16
C LYS A 157 -5.58 2.58 -17.17
N SER A 158 -5.47 2.04 -15.95
CA SER A 158 -6.50 2.26 -14.91
C SER A 158 -6.54 3.72 -14.42
N ALA A 159 -5.39 4.40 -14.33
CA ALA A 159 -5.36 5.84 -13.99
C ALA A 159 -6.02 6.68 -15.08
N PHE A 160 -5.71 6.38 -16.33
CA PHE A 160 -6.31 7.05 -17.50
C PHE A 160 -7.83 6.90 -17.53
N LEU A 161 -8.33 5.67 -17.39
CA LEU A 161 -9.77 5.40 -17.33
C LEU A 161 -10.44 6.11 -16.15
N SER A 162 -9.76 6.21 -15.00
CA SER A 162 -10.27 6.92 -13.84
C SER A 162 -10.41 8.42 -14.09
N ILE A 163 -9.44 9.03 -14.77
CA ILE A 163 -9.47 10.46 -15.12
C ILE A 163 -10.60 10.71 -16.11
N ARG A 164 -10.73 9.90 -17.17
CA ARG A 164 -11.81 10.02 -18.15
C ARG A 164 -13.19 9.84 -17.54
N ALA A 165 -13.34 8.87 -16.63
CA ALA A 165 -14.59 8.69 -15.89
C ALA A 165 -14.91 9.90 -14.99
N ALA A 166 -13.89 10.50 -14.36
CA ALA A 166 -14.05 11.69 -13.55
C ALA A 166 -14.43 12.92 -14.39
N GLU A 167 -13.83 13.09 -15.57
CA GLU A 167 -14.18 14.13 -16.53
C GLU A 167 -15.66 14.01 -16.95
N ALA A 168 -16.07 12.83 -17.42
CA ALA A 168 -17.45 12.58 -17.81
C ALA A 168 -18.45 12.78 -16.66
N PHE A 169 -18.09 12.36 -15.44
CA PHE A 169 -18.91 12.60 -14.26
C PHE A 169 -19.02 14.09 -13.93
N ALA A 170 -17.91 14.81 -13.97
CA ALA A 170 -17.88 16.24 -13.68
C ALA A 170 -18.73 17.04 -14.67
N ASP A 171 -18.64 16.72 -15.96
CA ASP A 171 -19.43 17.37 -17.01
C ASP A 171 -20.93 17.15 -16.85
N GLN A 172 -21.34 15.97 -16.40
CA GLN A 172 -22.76 15.61 -16.23
C GLN A 172 -23.36 16.07 -14.90
N ARG A 173 -22.57 16.21 -13.84
CA ARG A 173 -23.06 16.35 -12.48
C ARG A 173 -22.64 17.62 -11.76
N ILE A 174 -21.62 18.32 -12.22
CA ILE A 174 -21.12 19.54 -11.60
C ILE A 174 -21.42 20.72 -12.52
N ALA A 175 -22.40 21.52 -12.15
CA ALA A 175 -22.85 22.66 -12.95
C ALA A 175 -21.84 23.82 -12.93
N ASP A 176 -21.27 24.13 -11.75
CA ASP A 176 -20.32 25.23 -11.61
C ASP A 176 -18.96 24.87 -12.23
N PRO A 177 -18.43 25.68 -13.17
CA PRO A 177 -17.15 25.42 -13.80
C PRO A 177 -15.96 25.38 -12.83
N LYS A 178 -15.97 26.24 -11.79
CA LYS A 178 -14.88 26.30 -10.80
C LYS A 178 -14.85 25.06 -9.92
N ASP A 179 -16.03 24.58 -9.51
CA ASP A 179 -16.13 23.34 -8.74
C ASP A 179 -15.73 22.12 -9.57
N ARG A 180 -16.06 22.13 -10.87
CA ARG A 180 -15.64 21.09 -11.82
C ARG A 180 -14.12 21.05 -11.95
N GLU A 181 -13.48 22.18 -12.17
CA GLU A 181 -12.02 22.28 -12.27
C GLU A 181 -11.35 21.80 -10.98
N ARG A 182 -11.81 22.27 -9.82
CA ARG A 182 -11.32 21.86 -8.51
C ARG A 182 -11.46 20.35 -8.26
N PHE A 183 -12.58 19.76 -8.67
CA PHE A 183 -12.79 18.32 -8.58
C PHE A 183 -11.80 17.55 -9.44
N LEU A 184 -11.59 17.96 -10.70
CA LEU A 184 -10.65 17.33 -11.62
C LEU A 184 -9.20 17.45 -11.13
N GLU A 185 -8.82 18.61 -10.59
CA GLU A 185 -7.50 18.81 -9.98
C GLU A 185 -7.27 17.84 -8.81
N LEU A 186 -8.24 17.67 -7.92
CA LEU A 186 -8.17 16.71 -6.81
C LEU A 186 -8.00 15.28 -7.32
N VAL A 187 -8.74 14.87 -8.35
CA VAL A 187 -8.63 13.54 -8.95
C VAL A 187 -7.26 13.33 -9.58
N ARG A 188 -6.78 14.27 -10.39
CA ARG A 188 -5.43 14.21 -11.00
C ARG A 188 -4.34 14.18 -9.93
N GLY A 189 -4.47 14.99 -8.88
CA GLY A 189 -3.56 15.01 -7.75
C GLY A 189 -3.47 13.66 -7.01
N ALA A 190 -4.61 13.01 -6.78
CA ALA A 190 -4.69 11.70 -6.15
C ALA A 190 -4.05 10.61 -7.03
N MET A 191 -4.32 10.61 -8.34
CA MET A 191 -3.73 9.68 -9.29
C MET A 191 -2.22 9.86 -9.41
N ALA A 192 -1.75 11.11 -9.55
CA ALA A 192 -0.33 11.43 -9.58
C ALA A 192 0.39 10.99 -8.28
N GLY A 193 -0.27 11.16 -7.14
CA GLY A 193 0.22 10.68 -5.85
C GLY A 193 0.41 9.16 -5.82
N SER A 194 -0.52 8.40 -6.38
CA SER A 194 -0.46 6.94 -6.48
C SER A 194 0.62 6.47 -7.46
N ILE A 195 0.69 7.09 -8.64
CA ILE A 195 1.73 6.81 -9.64
C ILE A 195 3.12 7.06 -9.04
N ARG A 196 3.35 8.21 -8.41
CA ARG A 196 4.64 8.55 -7.79
C ARG A 196 5.10 7.56 -6.73
N LYS A 197 4.15 6.95 -6.02
CA LYS A 197 4.45 5.94 -5.00
C LYS A 197 4.74 4.56 -5.60
N GLY A 198 4.43 4.33 -6.88
CA GLY A 198 4.39 2.99 -7.47
C GLY A 198 3.28 2.12 -6.86
N ALA A 199 2.28 2.76 -6.23
CA ALA A 199 1.17 2.04 -5.63
C ALA A 199 0.25 1.46 -6.71
N PRO A 200 -0.44 0.35 -6.46
CA PRO A 200 -1.50 -0.11 -7.34
C PRO A 200 -2.53 0.99 -7.53
N LEU A 201 -2.87 1.27 -8.78
CA LEU A 201 -3.86 2.27 -9.11
C LEU A 201 -5.27 1.75 -8.78
N PRO A 202 -6.16 2.59 -8.24
CA PRO A 202 -7.53 2.21 -8.00
C PRO A 202 -8.21 1.85 -9.33
N SER A 203 -8.93 0.72 -9.36
CA SER A 203 -9.78 0.38 -10.49
C SER A 203 -11.11 1.11 -10.36
N VAL A 204 -11.50 1.89 -11.37
CA VAL A 204 -12.84 2.47 -11.44
C VAL A 204 -13.81 1.38 -11.88
N ARG A 205 -14.83 1.15 -11.07
CA ARG A 205 -16.01 0.38 -11.44
C ARG A 205 -17.15 1.35 -11.71
N ILE A 206 -17.47 1.57 -12.96
CA ILE A 206 -18.66 2.31 -13.35
C ILE A 206 -19.85 1.38 -13.08
N ARG A 207 -20.69 1.75 -12.11
CA ARG A 207 -21.96 1.11 -11.88
C ARG A 207 -23.03 1.97 -12.56
N ASP A 208 -23.65 1.42 -13.60
CA ASP A 208 -24.77 2.08 -14.23
C ASP A 208 -25.96 2.06 -13.25
N SER A 209 -26.30 3.20 -12.70
CA SER A 209 -27.40 3.34 -11.73
C SER A 209 -28.78 3.10 -12.36
N ARG A 210 -28.87 3.09 -13.70
CA ARG A 210 -30.13 2.86 -14.42
C ARG A 210 -30.69 1.44 -14.24
N VAL A 211 -29.80 0.44 -14.06
CA VAL A 211 -30.24 -0.95 -13.85
C VAL A 211 -30.92 -1.19 -12.49
N ARG A 212 -30.76 -0.30 -11.54
CA ARG A 212 -31.35 -0.46 -10.20
C ARG A 212 -32.80 0.05 -10.09
N GLY A 213 -33.24 0.87 -11.03
CA GLY A 213 -34.60 1.42 -11.07
C GLY A 213 -35.65 0.45 -11.61
N GLU A 214 -35.29 -0.37 -12.60
CA GLU A 214 -36.23 -1.31 -13.25
C GLU A 214 -36.49 -2.58 -12.43
N SER A 215 -35.53 -3.03 -11.63
CA SER A 215 -35.71 -4.24 -10.80
C SER A 215 -36.53 -4.00 -9.53
N ALA A 216 -36.77 -2.76 -9.13
CA ALA A 216 -37.58 -2.41 -7.96
C ALA A 216 -39.06 -2.24 -8.29
N ALA A 217 -39.40 -2.02 -9.56
CA ALA A 217 -40.78 -1.79 -10.01
C ALA A 217 -41.60 -3.06 -10.26
N LEU A 218 -40.96 -4.24 -10.20
CA LEU A 218 -41.61 -5.55 -10.51
C LEU A 218 -41.90 -6.42 -9.27
N LYS A 219 -41.87 -5.85 -8.06
CA LYS A 219 -42.43 -6.54 -6.88
C LYS A 219 -43.85 -6.08 -6.67
N GLU A 220 -44.80 -6.78 -7.26
CA GLU A 220 -46.21 -6.71 -6.92
C GLU A 220 -46.42 -6.99 -5.42
N PRO A 221 -47.31 -6.23 -4.76
CA PRO A 221 -47.62 -6.50 -3.34
C PRO A 221 -48.34 -7.84 -3.22
N PRO A 222 -48.13 -8.60 -2.15
CA PRO A 222 -48.80 -9.89 -1.97
C PRO A 222 -50.31 -9.70 -1.87
N THR A 223 -51.03 -10.32 -2.76
CA THR A 223 -52.49 -10.45 -2.74
C THR A 223 -52.93 -11.08 -1.43
N LYS A 224 -53.74 -10.36 -0.65
CA LYS A 224 -54.43 -10.90 0.51
C LYS A 224 -55.29 -12.07 0.10
N ARG A 225 -54.97 -13.25 0.60
CA ARG A 225 -55.90 -14.39 0.55
C ARG A 225 -57.03 -14.10 1.53
N GLU A 226 -58.25 -13.99 1.02
CA GLU A 226 -59.47 -14.07 1.80
C GLU A 226 -59.61 -15.46 2.35
N GLU A 227 -59.76 -15.57 3.68
CA GLU A 227 -60.16 -16.84 4.33
C GLU A 227 -61.66 -17.04 4.13
N PRO A 228 -62.11 -18.27 3.78
CA PRO A 228 -63.53 -18.57 3.75
C PRO A 228 -64.04 -18.81 5.14
N THR A 229 -65.02 -18.03 5.53
CA THR A 229 -65.89 -18.21 6.69
C THR A 229 -66.61 -19.54 6.64
N ARG A 230 -66.51 -20.28 7.74
CA ARG A 230 -67.45 -21.34 8.15
C ARG A 230 -67.62 -21.26 9.63
#